data_90759aae07c419c692c2d273f20d069b
#
_entry.id   90759aae07c419c692c2d273f20d069b
#
_cell.length_a   1.000
_cell.length_b   1.000
_cell.length_c   1.000
_cell.angle_alpha   90.00
_cell.angle_beta   90.00
_cell.angle_gamma   90.00
#
_symmetry.space_group_name_H-M   'P 1'
#
loop_
_entity.id
_entity.type
_entity.pdbx_description
1 polymer ?
#
loop_
_entity_poly.entity_id
_entity_poly.type
_entity_poly.pdbx_seq_one_letter_code
_entity_poly.pdbx_strand_id
1 'polypeptide(L)'
;SEGVYAVALDPKTGKILAMAGMKHEAGSQDLTPDALGTVTNVFVPGSVVKAATLTAGWENGVISGNQVLLDQPISFSGSAPITSWFTQFGSREINAVQALEYSSNTYMVQIALNLMGQPYQPNMTLKTDQLDPAMAKLRSTFASYGLGSETGIDLPNESTGYVPKEYSIGNYLTDAFGQFDNYTPMQLAQYVATIANDGKRVAPHLVQGIYENDAKGGLGPLKEEIAT
;
A
#
# COMPACT_ATOMS: atom_id res chain seq x y z
N SER A 1 15.18 14.29 4.27
CA SER A 1 14.16 13.32 4.67
C SER A 1 14.15 13.17 6.17
N GLU A 2 13.00 12.95 6.77
CA GLU A 2 12.87 12.78 8.22
C GLU A 2 13.41 11.43 8.70
N GLY A 3 13.54 10.46 7.80
CA GLY A 3 14.07 9.14 8.11
C GLY A 3 14.10 8.23 6.88
N VAL A 4 14.70 7.05 7.06
CA VAL A 4 14.72 5.97 6.08
C VAL A 4 14.50 4.64 6.79
N TYR A 5 13.67 3.79 6.20
CA TYR A 5 13.26 2.52 6.80
C TYR A 5 13.32 1.41 5.77
N ALA A 6 13.69 0.22 6.22
CA ALA A 6 13.75 -0.98 5.40
C ALA A 6 13.23 -2.19 6.17
N VAL A 7 12.45 -3.02 5.50
CA VAL A 7 11.93 -4.29 6.00
C VAL A 7 12.13 -5.36 4.95
N ALA A 8 12.63 -6.52 5.35
CA ALA A 8 12.68 -7.72 4.51
C ALA A 8 11.95 -8.85 5.21
N LEU A 9 11.00 -9.47 4.52
CA LEU A 9 10.17 -10.57 5.00
C LEU A 9 10.35 -11.82 4.13
N ASP A 10 10.26 -12.98 4.75
CA ASP A 10 9.95 -14.20 4.02
C ASP A 10 8.44 -14.20 3.69
N PRO A 11 8.05 -14.18 2.41
CA PRO A 11 6.65 -14.04 2.06
C PRO A 11 5.79 -15.26 2.42
N LYS A 12 6.38 -16.43 2.56
CA LYS A 12 5.67 -17.67 2.86
C LYS A 12 5.45 -17.88 4.37
N THR A 13 6.40 -17.48 5.18
CA THR A 13 6.39 -17.75 6.63
C THR A 13 6.11 -16.51 7.46
N GLY A 14 6.33 -15.31 6.94
CA GLY A 14 6.26 -14.07 7.69
C GLY A 14 7.50 -13.80 8.55
N LYS A 15 8.53 -14.65 8.50
CA LYS A 15 9.79 -14.41 9.22
C LYS A 15 10.40 -13.08 8.80
N ILE A 16 10.70 -12.23 9.79
CA ILE A 16 11.40 -10.98 9.55
C ILE A 16 12.88 -11.28 9.36
N LEU A 17 13.39 -11.02 8.14
CA LEU A 17 14.79 -11.22 7.78
C LEU A 17 15.64 -10.01 8.12
N ALA A 18 15.06 -8.81 7.98
CA ALA A 18 15.67 -7.54 8.35
C ALA A 18 14.60 -6.50 8.68
N MET A 19 14.89 -5.67 9.66
CA MET A 19 14.03 -4.58 10.12
C MET A 19 14.96 -3.46 10.60
N ALA A 20 15.07 -2.38 9.86
CA ALA A 20 15.99 -1.30 10.10
C ALA A 20 15.35 0.07 9.87
N GLY A 21 15.80 1.05 10.62
CA GLY A 21 15.38 2.43 10.46
C GLY A 21 16.42 3.39 11.00
N MET A 22 16.51 4.55 10.38
CA MET A 22 17.29 5.70 10.82
C MET A 22 16.41 6.94 10.72
N LYS A 23 16.45 7.79 11.70
CA LYS A 23 15.72 9.07 11.72
C LYS A 23 16.62 10.23 12.14
N HIS A 24 16.25 11.44 11.74
CA HIS A 24 16.81 12.65 12.31
C HIS A 24 16.13 12.97 13.64
N GLU A 25 16.91 13.31 14.64
CA GLU A 25 16.40 13.95 15.85
C GLU A 25 15.97 15.40 15.54
N ALA A 26 14.93 15.86 16.23
CA ALA A 26 14.43 17.22 16.03
C ALA A 26 15.53 18.27 16.29
N GLY A 27 15.81 19.09 15.26
CA GLY A 27 16.86 20.15 15.33
C GLY A 27 18.30 19.65 15.15
N SER A 28 18.52 18.36 14.83
CA SER A 28 19.84 17.80 14.58
C SER A 28 20.00 17.34 13.14
N GLN A 29 21.24 17.33 12.67
CA GLN A 29 21.66 16.69 11.41
C GLN A 29 22.03 15.20 11.63
N ASP A 30 22.13 14.77 12.89
CA ASP A 30 22.55 13.42 13.21
C ASP A 30 21.41 12.40 12.97
N LEU A 31 21.79 11.25 12.48
CA LEU A 31 20.89 10.12 12.29
C LEU A 31 20.99 9.17 13.48
N THR A 32 19.85 8.79 14.04
CA THR A 32 19.77 7.82 15.14
C THR A 32 19.02 6.56 14.69
N PRO A 33 19.40 5.36 15.20
CA PRO A 33 18.68 4.12 14.91
C PRO A 33 17.23 4.19 15.36
N ASP A 34 16.31 3.72 14.50
CA ASP A 34 14.87 3.72 14.75
C ASP A 34 14.18 2.52 14.09
N ALA A 35 14.59 1.31 14.43
CA ALA A 35 14.01 0.09 13.86
C ALA A 35 12.50 -0.03 14.15
N LEU A 36 12.04 0.41 15.33
CA LEU A 36 10.62 0.41 15.68
C LEU A 36 9.79 1.37 14.82
N GLY A 37 10.39 2.38 14.20
CA GLY A 37 9.72 3.25 13.25
C GLY A 37 9.15 2.50 12.04
N THR A 38 9.62 1.30 11.74
CA THR A 38 9.05 0.44 10.69
C THR A 38 7.62 -0.02 11.01
N VAL A 39 7.21 -0.03 12.28
CA VAL A 39 5.86 -0.43 12.72
C VAL A 39 5.06 0.71 13.35
N THR A 40 5.67 1.86 13.62
CA THR A 40 5.01 2.99 14.30
C THR A 40 4.88 4.24 13.43
N ASN A 41 5.81 4.46 12.49
CA ASN A 41 5.80 5.65 11.63
C ASN A 41 5.01 5.38 10.35
N VAL A 42 4.29 6.38 9.87
CA VAL A 42 3.45 6.28 8.69
C VAL A 42 3.92 7.23 7.59
N PHE A 43 3.79 6.78 6.35
CA PHE A 43 4.26 7.49 5.16
C PHE A 43 3.23 7.41 4.05
N VAL A 44 3.17 8.44 3.23
CA VAL A 44 2.47 8.39 1.96
C VAL A 44 3.13 7.31 1.09
N PRO A 45 2.40 6.25 0.72
CA PRO A 45 3.03 5.09 0.08
C PRO A 45 3.41 5.33 -1.38
N GLY A 46 2.72 6.23 -2.07
CA GLY A 46 2.90 6.46 -3.50
C GLY A 46 2.50 5.25 -4.35
N SER A 47 3.11 5.12 -5.49
CA SER A 47 2.77 4.15 -6.54
C SER A 47 2.85 2.67 -6.14
N VAL A 48 3.42 2.36 -4.99
CA VAL A 48 3.47 0.97 -4.46
C VAL A 48 2.07 0.37 -4.34
N VAL A 49 1.04 1.17 -3.99
CA VAL A 49 -0.32 0.67 -3.78
C VAL A 49 -1.09 0.34 -5.06
N LYS A 50 -0.56 0.66 -6.23
CA LYS A 50 -1.29 0.53 -7.50
C LYS A 50 -1.76 -0.90 -7.80
N ALA A 51 -1.03 -1.92 -7.37
CA ALA A 51 -1.48 -3.30 -7.50
C ALA A 51 -2.73 -3.57 -6.65
N ALA A 52 -2.85 -2.97 -5.47
CA ALA A 52 -4.07 -3.07 -4.66
C ALA A 52 -5.25 -2.34 -5.31
N THR A 53 -5.01 -1.20 -5.97
CA THR A 53 -6.04 -0.49 -6.75
C THR A 53 -6.52 -1.31 -7.94
N LEU A 54 -5.63 -1.97 -8.68
CA LEU A 54 -6.01 -2.93 -9.73
C LEU A 54 -6.88 -4.06 -9.15
N THR A 55 -6.47 -4.63 -8.02
CA THR A 55 -7.24 -5.68 -7.34
C THR A 55 -8.65 -5.19 -7.00
N ALA A 56 -8.79 -3.98 -6.46
CA ALA A 56 -10.10 -3.38 -6.20
C ALA A 56 -10.93 -3.26 -7.48
N GLY A 57 -10.31 -2.91 -8.59
CA GLY A 57 -10.95 -2.86 -9.91
C GLY A 57 -11.48 -4.22 -10.36
N TRP A 58 -10.69 -5.28 -10.23
CA TRP A 58 -11.09 -6.64 -10.57
C TRP A 58 -12.18 -7.19 -9.64
N GLU A 59 -12.00 -7.04 -8.32
CA GLU A 59 -12.96 -7.53 -7.31
C GLU A 59 -14.35 -6.91 -7.46
N ASN A 60 -14.42 -5.65 -7.89
CA ASN A 60 -15.67 -4.93 -8.09
C ASN A 60 -16.16 -4.96 -9.56
N GLY A 61 -15.50 -5.70 -10.45
CA GLY A 61 -15.93 -5.89 -11.84
C GLY A 61 -15.85 -4.63 -12.70
N VAL A 62 -15.08 -3.62 -12.30
CA VAL A 62 -14.93 -2.37 -13.08
C VAL A 62 -13.77 -2.43 -14.08
N ILE A 63 -12.90 -3.41 -13.94
CA ILE A 63 -11.96 -3.87 -14.97
C ILE A 63 -11.97 -5.39 -15.03
N SER A 64 -11.57 -5.98 -16.15
CA SER A 64 -11.48 -7.43 -16.34
C SER A 64 -10.16 -7.83 -17.02
N GLY A 65 -9.52 -8.90 -16.52
CA GLY A 65 -8.28 -9.42 -17.09
C GLY A 65 -7.21 -8.34 -17.26
N ASN A 66 -6.52 -8.38 -18.37
CA ASN A 66 -5.51 -7.37 -18.74
C ASN A 66 -6.12 -6.24 -19.57
N GLN A 67 -7.19 -5.62 -19.05
CA GLN A 67 -7.98 -4.63 -19.78
C GLN A 67 -7.14 -3.44 -20.25
N VAL A 68 -7.39 -3.01 -21.47
CA VAL A 68 -6.78 -1.81 -22.06
C VAL A 68 -7.62 -0.58 -21.74
N LEU A 69 -6.97 0.47 -21.25
CA LEU A 69 -7.55 1.81 -21.08
C LEU A 69 -6.63 2.84 -21.76
N LEU A 70 -7.20 3.98 -22.14
CA LEU A 70 -6.43 5.09 -22.67
C LEU A 70 -5.79 5.86 -21.50
N ASP A 71 -4.45 5.86 -21.41
CA ASP A 71 -3.72 6.80 -20.56
C ASP A 71 -3.70 8.16 -21.23
N GLN A 72 -4.32 9.12 -20.59
CA GLN A 72 -4.50 10.49 -21.07
C GLN A 72 -4.64 11.44 -19.89
N PRO A 73 -4.46 12.75 -20.05
CA PRO A 73 -4.82 13.70 -19.02
C PRO A 73 -6.28 13.53 -18.59
N ILE A 74 -6.52 13.36 -17.30
CA ILE A 74 -7.87 13.27 -16.73
C ILE A 74 -8.27 14.66 -16.26
N SER A 75 -9.19 15.30 -16.98
CA SER A 75 -9.61 16.67 -16.73
C SER A 75 -11.02 16.70 -16.11
N PHE A 76 -11.17 17.48 -15.05
CA PHE A 76 -12.45 17.78 -14.42
C PHE A 76 -12.75 19.27 -14.51
N SER A 77 -14.05 19.63 -14.50
CA SER A 77 -14.45 21.03 -14.48
C SER A 77 -13.89 21.73 -13.24
N GLY A 78 -13.10 22.78 -13.45
CA GLY A 78 -12.57 23.63 -12.37
C GLY A 78 -11.33 23.10 -11.64
N SER A 79 -10.68 22.06 -12.14
CA SER A 79 -9.45 21.51 -11.52
C SER A 79 -8.31 21.32 -12.54
N ALA A 80 -7.08 21.24 -12.02
CA ALA A 80 -5.94 20.86 -12.83
C ALA A 80 -6.06 19.38 -13.26
N PRO A 81 -5.59 19.02 -14.47
CA PRO A 81 -5.60 17.64 -14.94
C PRO A 81 -4.72 16.72 -14.06
N ILE A 82 -5.19 15.49 -13.85
CA ILE A 82 -4.34 14.42 -13.33
C ILE A 82 -3.64 13.76 -14.53
N THR A 83 -2.33 13.55 -14.43
CA THR A 83 -1.50 12.98 -15.48
C THR A 83 -0.61 11.87 -14.96
N SER A 84 -0.17 11.00 -15.87
CA SER A 84 0.98 10.11 -15.65
C SER A 84 2.28 10.84 -16.05
N TRP A 85 3.43 10.40 -15.54
CA TRP A 85 4.71 11.04 -15.84
C TRP A 85 5.05 11.03 -17.34
N PHE A 86 4.58 10.01 -18.07
CA PHE A 86 4.81 9.84 -19.49
C PHE A 86 3.76 10.52 -20.40
N THR A 87 2.73 11.14 -19.82
CA THR A 87 1.69 11.86 -20.58
C THR A 87 2.29 12.97 -21.50
N GLN A 88 3.43 13.52 -21.12
CA GLN A 88 4.19 14.46 -21.94
C GLN A 88 4.58 13.91 -23.32
N PHE A 89 4.60 12.60 -23.51
CA PHE A 89 4.88 11.94 -24.79
C PHE A 89 3.60 11.59 -25.57
N GLY A 90 2.45 12.07 -25.12
CA GLY A 90 1.14 11.85 -25.74
C GLY A 90 0.33 10.75 -25.03
N SER A 91 -0.97 10.77 -25.33
CA SER A 91 -1.89 9.73 -24.83
C SER A 91 -1.64 8.41 -25.54
N ARG A 92 -1.80 7.29 -24.82
CA ARG A 92 -1.64 5.95 -25.39
C ARG A 92 -2.50 4.93 -24.68
N GLU A 93 -2.91 3.90 -25.41
CA GLU A 93 -3.56 2.74 -24.85
C GLU A 93 -2.53 1.88 -24.09
N ILE A 94 -2.87 1.50 -22.86
CA ILE A 94 -2.07 0.61 -22.01
C ILE A 94 -2.97 -0.42 -21.35
N ASN A 95 -2.46 -1.62 -21.16
CA ASN A 95 -3.13 -2.67 -20.40
C ASN A 95 -2.77 -2.60 -18.90
N ALA A 96 -3.39 -3.44 -18.07
CA ALA A 96 -3.18 -3.44 -16.62
C ALA A 96 -1.72 -3.74 -16.23
N VAL A 97 -1.03 -4.64 -16.94
CA VAL A 97 0.39 -4.93 -16.70
C VAL A 97 1.24 -3.70 -16.99
N GLN A 98 1.01 -3.05 -18.13
CA GLN A 98 1.70 -1.83 -18.52
C GLN A 98 1.38 -0.66 -17.57
N ALA A 99 0.17 -0.63 -17.00
CA ALA A 99 -0.18 0.38 -16.01
C ALA A 99 0.69 0.29 -14.74
N LEU A 100 1.08 -0.92 -14.32
CA LEU A 100 2.07 -1.11 -13.25
C LEU A 100 3.49 -0.83 -13.74
N GLU A 101 3.89 -1.37 -14.88
CA GLU A 101 5.23 -1.21 -15.46
C GLU A 101 5.60 0.28 -15.64
N TYR A 102 4.67 1.06 -16.19
CA TYR A 102 4.87 2.49 -16.44
C TYR A 102 4.41 3.37 -15.27
N SER A 103 3.87 2.76 -14.21
CA SER A 103 3.34 3.49 -13.05
C SER A 103 2.28 4.54 -13.45
N SER A 104 1.26 4.13 -14.20
CA SER A 104 0.20 5.02 -14.66
C SER A 104 -0.68 5.51 -13.51
N ASN A 105 -0.77 6.82 -13.32
CA ASN A 105 -1.73 7.42 -12.41
C ASN A 105 -3.14 7.41 -13.00
N THR A 106 -3.25 7.71 -14.29
CA THR A 106 -4.56 7.90 -14.93
C THR A 106 -5.31 6.58 -15.11
N TYR A 107 -4.61 5.45 -15.26
CA TYR A 107 -5.24 4.14 -15.23
C TYR A 107 -5.93 3.89 -13.88
N MET A 108 -5.25 4.20 -12.78
CA MET A 108 -5.78 4.03 -11.41
C MET A 108 -6.93 4.97 -11.12
N VAL A 109 -6.85 6.22 -11.58
CA VAL A 109 -7.95 7.20 -11.45
C VAL A 109 -9.19 6.74 -12.21
N GLN A 110 -9.03 6.14 -13.39
CA GLN A 110 -10.18 5.58 -14.14
C GLN A 110 -10.82 4.42 -13.39
N ILE A 111 -10.05 3.57 -12.72
CA ILE A 111 -10.61 2.55 -11.80
C ILE A 111 -11.43 3.22 -10.70
N ALA A 112 -10.88 4.25 -10.04
CA ALA A 112 -11.58 4.97 -8.98
C ALA A 112 -12.88 5.61 -9.47
N LEU A 113 -12.88 6.22 -10.65
CA LEU A 113 -14.09 6.78 -11.27
C LEU A 113 -15.13 5.69 -11.57
N ASN A 114 -14.70 4.55 -12.08
CA ASN A 114 -15.59 3.43 -12.37
C ASN A 114 -16.18 2.80 -11.09
N LEU A 115 -15.43 2.77 -9.99
CA LEU A 115 -15.95 2.37 -8.67
C LEU A 115 -17.07 3.30 -8.17
N MET A 116 -17.03 4.58 -8.56
CA MET A 116 -18.09 5.56 -8.30
C MET A 116 -19.26 5.46 -9.30
N GLY A 117 -19.16 4.60 -10.31
CA GLY A 117 -20.15 4.54 -11.39
C GLY A 117 -20.12 5.77 -12.33
N GLN A 118 -19.00 6.48 -12.39
CA GLN A 118 -18.80 7.68 -13.20
C GLN A 118 -17.61 7.51 -14.16
N PRO A 119 -17.76 6.71 -15.23
CA PRO A 119 -16.71 6.55 -16.24
C PRO A 119 -16.22 7.89 -16.76
N TYR A 120 -14.92 7.99 -17.00
CA TYR A 120 -14.31 9.24 -17.40
C TYR A 120 -14.87 9.81 -18.72
N GLN A 121 -15.21 11.10 -18.67
CA GLN A 121 -15.51 11.94 -19.82
C GLN A 121 -14.74 13.26 -19.66
N PRO A 122 -14.13 13.82 -20.74
CA PRO A 122 -13.40 15.08 -20.64
C PRO A 122 -14.23 16.21 -20.05
N ASN A 123 -13.62 16.96 -19.10
CA ASN A 123 -14.23 18.10 -18.41
C ASN A 123 -15.54 17.77 -17.66
N MET A 124 -15.74 16.51 -17.26
CA MET A 124 -16.91 16.11 -16.49
C MET A 124 -16.96 16.80 -15.14
N THR A 125 -18.18 16.98 -14.64
CA THR A 125 -18.44 17.38 -13.26
C THR A 125 -18.66 16.13 -12.42
N LEU A 126 -17.86 15.95 -11.37
CA LEU A 126 -17.98 14.80 -10.48
C LEU A 126 -19.12 14.96 -9.49
N LYS A 127 -19.91 13.90 -9.32
CA LYS A 127 -20.94 13.77 -8.29
C LYS A 127 -20.37 13.02 -7.09
N THR A 128 -20.81 13.37 -5.88
CA THR A 128 -20.28 12.82 -4.62
C THR A 128 -21.19 11.80 -3.95
N ASP A 129 -22.37 11.52 -4.51
CA ASP A 129 -23.36 10.59 -3.95
C ASP A 129 -22.84 9.15 -3.79
N GLN A 130 -21.87 8.73 -4.61
CA GLN A 130 -21.24 7.41 -4.53
C GLN A 130 -19.79 7.45 -3.99
N LEU A 131 -19.35 8.59 -3.44
CA LEU A 131 -18.00 8.74 -2.94
C LEU A 131 -17.69 7.79 -1.77
N ASP A 132 -18.55 7.77 -0.74
CA ASP A 132 -18.31 6.94 0.43
C ASP A 132 -18.39 5.43 0.12
N PRO A 133 -19.36 4.92 -0.65
CA PRO A 133 -19.34 3.53 -1.09
C PRO A 133 -18.11 3.16 -1.91
N ALA A 134 -17.62 4.06 -2.78
CA ALA A 134 -16.46 3.82 -3.61
C ALA A 134 -15.17 3.81 -2.78
N MET A 135 -14.99 4.76 -1.86
CA MET A 135 -13.86 4.77 -0.93
C MET A 135 -13.86 3.52 -0.05
N ALA A 136 -15.03 3.08 0.43
CA ALA A 136 -15.15 1.86 1.21
C ALA A 136 -14.70 0.63 0.42
N LYS A 137 -15.03 0.52 -0.86
CA LYS A 137 -14.57 -0.57 -1.74
C LYS A 137 -13.06 -0.55 -1.91
N LEU A 138 -12.47 0.61 -2.20
CA LEU A 138 -11.03 0.77 -2.36
C LEU A 138 -10.29 0.37 -1.08
N ARG A 139 -10.69 0.93 0.06
CA ARG A 139 -10.08 0.67 1.36
C ARG A 139 -10.30 -0.75 1.87
N SER A 140 -11.41 -1.39 1.54
CA SER A 140 -11.65 -2.80 1.86
C SER A 140 -10.61 -3.70 1.18
N THR A 141 -10.33 -3.49 -0.08
CA THR A 141 -9.27 -4.21 -0.79
C THR A 141 -7.90 -3.89 -0.21
N PHE A 142 -7.60 -2.62 0.07
CA PHE A 142 -6.35 -2.23 0.72
C PHE A 142 -6.16 -2.94 2.07
N ALA A 143 -7.21 -2.99 2.90
CA ALA A 143 -7.20 -3.68 4.19
C ALA A 143 -6.98 -5.20 4.04
N SER A 144 -7.47 -5.84 2.99
CA SER A 144 -7.23 -7.26 2.72
C SER A 144 -5.74 -7.57 2.51
N TYR A 145 -4.97 -6.61 2.02
CA TYR A 145 -3.52 -6.65 1.91
C TYR A 145 -2.77 -6.26 3.21
N GLY A 146 -3.48 -5.81 4.24
CA GLY A 146 -2.90 -5.31 5.49
C GLY A 146 -2.69 -3.79 5.53
N LEU A 147 -3.08 -3.06 4.47
CA LEU A 147 -2.96 -1.60 4.43
C LEU A 147 -4.12 -0.95 5.20
N GLY A 148 -3.80 -0.22 6.26
CA GLY A 148 -4.79 0.38 7.15
C GLY A 148 -5.31 -0.55 8.25
N SER A 149 -4.67 -1.69 8.49
CA SER A 149 -4.98 -2.64 9.55
C SER A 149 -3.71 -3.12 10.25
N GLU A 150 -3.86 -3.80 11.39
CA GLU A 150 -2.73 -4.45 12.05
C GLU A 150 -2.13 -5.53 11.14
N THR A 151 -0.79 -5.60 11.11
CA THR A 151 -0.08 -6.66 10.38
C THR A 151 -0.09 -7.99 11.14
N GLY A 152 -0.30 -7.93 12.45
CA GLY A 152 -0.22 -9.05 13.35
C GLY A 152 1.21 -9.39 13.78
N ILE A 153 2.15 -8.43 13.63
CA ILE A 153 3.52 -8.61 14.13
C ILE A 153 3.52 -8.86 15.64
N ASP A 154 4.45 -9.69 16.10
CA ASP A 154 4.66 -10.01 17.51
C ASP A 154 5.36 -8.88 18.30
N LEU A 155 4.94 -7.64 18.06
CA LEU A 155 5.35 -6.44 18.79
C LEU A 155 4.12 -5.68 19.28
N PRO A 156 4.18 -5.08 20.47
CA PRO A 156 3.10 -4.22 20.96
C PRO A 156 3.08 -2.88 20.24
N ASN A 157 1.91 -2.24 20.22
CA ASN A 157 1.72 -0.85 19.79
C ASN A 157 2.07 -0.59 18.32
N GLU A 158 1.84 -1.57 17.43
CA GLU A 158 1.93 -1.26 16.00
C GLU A 158 0.86 -0.24 15.57
N SER A 159 1.22 0.62 14.64
CA SER A 159 0.29 1.56 14.02
C SER A 159 -0.52 0.86 12.92
N THR A 160 -1.83 1.12 12.90
CA THR A 160 -2.71 0.67 11.80
C THR A 160 -2.65 1.57 10.57
N GLY A 161 -1.75 2.55 10.55
CA GLY A 161 -1.69 3.57 9.51
C GLY A 161 -2.47 4.84 9.88
N TYR A 162 -2.41 5.83 9.01
CA TYR A 162 -3.23 7.02 9.11
C TYR A 162 -4.22 7.03 7.95
N VAL A 163 -5.46 6.67 8.25
CA VAL A 163 -6.57 6.53 7.29
C VAL A 163 -7.67 7.52 7.69
N PRO A 164 -7.65 8.75 7.15
CA PRO A 164 -8.59 9.80 7.55
C PRO A 164 -10.03 9.40 7.27
N LYS A 165 -10.92 9.69 8.23
CA LYS A 165 -12.38 9.46 8.08
C LYS A 165 -13.02 10.49 7.17
N GLU A 166 -12.48 11.71 7.17
CA GLU A 166 -12.95 12.80 6.32
C GLU A 166 -12.03 12.96 5.12
N TYR A 167 -12.59 13.05 3.96
CA TYR A 167 -11.88 13.16 2.69
C TYR A 167 -12.75 13.83 1.62
N SER A 168 -12.10 14.52 0.71
CA SER A 168 -12.71 15.05 -0.50
C SER A 168 -12.70 14.01 -1.63
N ILE A 169 -13.45 14.29 -2.70
CA ILE A 169 -13.38 13.50 -3.93
C ILE A 169 -11.96 13.52 -4.53
N GLY A 170 -11.25 14.64 -4.40
CA GLY A 170 -9.85 14.73 -4.83
C GLY A 170 -8.95 13.80 -4.03
N ASN A 171 -9.12 13.73 -2.71
CA ASN A 171 -8.40 12.78 -1.86
C ASN A 171 -8.66 11.33 -2.27
N TYR A 172 -9.92 10.96 -2.53
CA TYR A 172 -10.29 9.64 -3.02
C TYR A 172 -9.59 9.27 -4.32
N LEU A 173 -9.60 10.17 -5.30
CA LEU A 173 -8.96 9.93 -6.60
C LEU A 173 -7.44 9.78 -6.48
N THR A 174 -6.80 10.59 -5.62
CA THR A 174 -5.35 10.52 -5.41
C THR A 174 -4.95 9.33 -4.54
N ASP A 175 -5.83 8.83 -3.68
CA ASP A 175 -5.60 7.61 -2.90
C ASP A 175 -5.43 6.38 -3.79
N ALA A 176 -6.10 6.36 -4.96
CA ALA A 176 -5.96 5.29 -5.93
C ALA A 176 -4.53 5.10 -6.47
N PHE A 177 -3.67 6.12 -6.39
CA PHE A 177 -2.25 6.03 -6.71
C PHE A 177 -1.33 6.38 -5.53
N GLY A 178 -1.85 6.28 -4.30
CA GLY A 178 -1.07 6.31 -3.08
C GLY A 178 -0.69 7.69 -2.55
N GLN A 179 -1.51 8.72 -2.79
CA GLN A 179 -1.22 10.10 -2.39
C GLN A 179 -2.19 10.65 -1.32
N PHE A 180 -2.77 9.78 -0.49
CA PHE A 180 -3.67 10.23 0.59
C PHE A 180 -3.51 9.42 1.86
N ASP A 181 -3.99 8.17 1.94
CA ASP A 181 -3.79 7.31 3.11
C ASP A 181 -2.31 7.04 3.36
N ASN A 182 -1.91 6.92 4.62
CA ASN A 182 -0.52 6.69 5.01
C ASN A 182 -0.37 5.35 5.72
N TYR A 183 0.69 4.63 5.41
CA TYR A 183 0.95 3.29 5.93
C TYR A 183 2.35 3.17 6.52
N THR A 184 2.53 2.17 7.41
CA THR A 184 3.84 1.85 7.96
C THR A 184 4.69 1.10 6.94
N PRO A 185 6.03 1.15 7.05
CA PRO A 185 6.92 0.29 6.26
C PRO A 185 6.60 -1.21 6.41
N MET A 186 6.19 -1.65 7.59
CA MET A 186 5.81 -3.05 7.84
C MET A 186 4.52 -3.44 7.10
N GLN A 187 3.51 -2.57 7.08
CA GLN A 187 2.30 -2.78 6.29
C GLN A 187 2.62 -2.90 4.79
N LEU A 188 3.49 -2.03 4.27
CA LEU A 188 3.91 -2.09 2.86
C LEU A 188 4.70 -3.37 2.56
N ALA A 189 5.56 -3.82 3.47
CA ALA A 189 6.28 -5.09 3.32
C ALA A 189 5.32 -6.29 3.30
N GLN A 190 4.34 -6.33 4.22
CA GLN A 190 3.32 -7.39 4.25
C GLN A 190 2.47 -7.38 2.95
N TYR A 191 2.11 -6.21 2.45
CA TYR A 191 1.40 -6.07 1.19
C TYR A 191 2.16 -6.69 0.02
N VAL A 192 3.43 -6.35 -0.14
CA VAL A 192 4.28 -6.91 -1.21
C VAL A 192 4.50 -8.41 -1.00
N ALA A 193 4.72 -8.86 0.24
CA ALA A 193 4.84 -10.27 0.57
C ALA A 193 3.56 -11.06 0.23
N THR A 194 2.39 -10.47 0.43
CA THR A 194 1.09 -11.08 0.06
C THR A 194 0.99 -11.33 -1.44
N ILE A 195 1.43 -10.37 -2.26
CA ILE A 195 1.49 -10.55 -3.71
C ILE A 195 2.46 -11.68 -4.07
N ALA A 196 3.66 -11.70 -3.47
CA ALA A 196 4.67 -12.71 -3.70
C ALA A 196 4.28 -14.11 -3.21
N ASN A 197 3.28 -14.22 -2.35
CA ASN A 197 2.76 -15.46 -1.76
C ASN A 197 1.37 -15.83 -2.32
N ASP A 198 1.14 -15.56 -3.59
CA ASP A 198 -0.10 -15.92 -4.30
C ASP A 198 -1.38 -15.40 -3.60
N GLY A 199 -1.33 -14.22 -3.01
CA GLY A 199 -2.44 -13.58 -2.31
C GLY A 199 -2.65 -14.04 -0.87
N LYS A 200 -1.79 -14.89 -0.33
CA LYS A 200 -1.86 -15.34 1.07
C LYS A 200 -1.12 -14.37 1.98
N ARG A 201 -1.87 -13.62 2.77
CA ARG A 201 -1.31 -12.71 3.77
C ARG A 201 -0.93 -13.46 5.03
N VAL A 202 0.33 -13.36 5.44
CA VAL A 202 0.86 -13.95 6.67
C VAL A 202 1.31 -12.85 7.63
N ALA A 203 1.18 -13.08 8.94
CA ALA A 203 1.65 -12.16 9.96
C ALA A 203 3.19 -12.13 9.99
N PRO A 204 3.83 -10.95 9.96
CA PRO A 204 5.26 -10.84 10.22
C PRO A 204 5.57 -11.27 11.65
N HIS A 205 6.71 -11.93 11.88
CA HIS A 205 7.14 -12.26 13.23
C HIS A 205 8.65 -12.25 13.39
N LEU A 206 9.09 -11.72 14.54
CA LEU A 206 10.49 -11.68 14.98
C LEU A 206 10.91 -13.00 15.64
N VAL A 207 10.04 -13.53 16.51
CA VAL A 207 10.29 -14.78 17.19
C VAL A 207 10.10 -15.94 16.23
N GLN A 208 11.13 -16.75 16.03
CA GLN A 208 11.09 -17.91 15.13
C GLN A 208 10.95 -19.22 15.88
N GLY A 209 11.42 -19.28 17.12
CA GLY A 209 11.33 -20.48 17.95
C GLY A 209 11.70 -20.20 19.40
N ILE A 210 11.21 -21.05 20.28
CA ILE A 210 11.53 -21.07 21.72
C ILE A 210 12.37 -22.32 21.97
N TYR A 211 13.49 -22.13 22.64
CA TYR A 211 14.46 -23.19 22.91
C TYR A 211 14.63 -23.41 24.41
N GLU A 212 14.95 -24.62 24.80
CA GLU A 212 15.42 -24.87 26.16
C GLU A 212 16.84 -24.32 26.35
N ASN A 213 17.25 -24.09 27.58
CA ASN A 213 18.64 -23.76 27.85
C ASN A 213 19.47 -25.05 27.82
N ASP A 214 20.66 -24.96 27.25
CA ASP A 214 21.66 -26.02 27.43
C ASP A 214 22.35 -25.93 28.82
N ALA A 215 23.17 -26.89 29.16
CA ALA A 215 23.87 -26.91 30.44
C ALA A 215 24.89 -25.80 30.66
N LYS A 216 25.20 -25.01 29.59
CA LYS A 216 26.14 -23.87 29.59
C LYS A 216 25.43 -22.52 29.41
N GLY A 217 24.08 -22.48 29.40
CA GLY A 217 23.28 -21.28 29.22
C GLY A 217 23.15 -20.83 27.75
N GLY A 218 23.49 -21.72 26.82
CA GLY A 218 23.25 -21.49 25.37
C GLY A 218 21.91 -22.09 24.92
N LEU A 219 21.70 -22.10 23.60
CA LEU A 219 20.50 -22.70 23.00
C LEU A 219 20.58 -24.22 23.06
N GLY A 220 19.62 -24.81 23.74
CA GLY A 220 19.38 -26.25 23.81
C GLY A 220 18.39 -26.72 22.73
N PRO A 221 17.69 -27.84 22.97
CA PRO A 221 16.68 -28.34 22.04
C PRO A 221 15.56 -27.34 21.75
N LEU A 222 15.03 -27.35 20.53
CA LEU A 222 13.83 -26.59 20.16
C LEU A 222 12.65 -27.10 21.00
N LYS A 223 12.00 -26.18 21.73
CA LYS A 223 10.82 -26.43 22.52
C LYS A 223 9.53 -26.17 21.78
N GLU A 224 9.51 -25.07 21.02
CA GLU A 224 8.35 -24.63 20.25
C GLU A 224 8.80 -23.86 19.03
N GLU A 225 8.27 -24.19 17.87
CA GLU A 225 8.41 -23.39 16.64
C GLU A 225 7.19 -22.49 16.50
N ILE A 226 7.42 -21.23 16.15
CA ILE A 226 6.32 -20.28 15.90
C ILE A 226 5.67 -20.64 14.57
N ALA A 227 4.38 -20.96 14.61
CA ALA A 227 3.61 -21.30 13.43
C ALA A 227 3.37 -20.07 12.54
N THR A 228 3.29 -20.33 11.24
CA THR A 228 2.90 -19.33 10.24
C THR A 228 1.42 -18.97 10.37
#